data_fe7fdc3d512b20fd8462598dcd5b5529
#
_entry.id   fe7fdc3d512b20fd8462598dcd5b5529
#
_cell.length_a   1.000
_cell.length_b   1.000
_cell.length_c   1.000
_cell.angle_alpha   90.00
_cell.angle_beta   90.00
_cell.angle_gamma   90.00
#
_symmetry.space_group_name_H-M   'P 1'
#
loop_
_entity.id
_entity.type
_entity.pdbx_description
1 polymer ?
#
loop_
_entity_poly.entity_id
_entity_poly.type
_entity_poly.pdbx_seq_one_letter_code
_entity_poly.pdbx_strand_id
1 'polypeptide(L)'
;MHLLFSGSVNYLYSSSNNNCMKRIFYSFLLITQIVGAQKLKKADKSIITNLQAEINYLASDSLEGRRTGSKGEKLAYEYISNQFSMAGLQAKGDHNTYLQQFEVNDGKQISSDSYFTINGNGLIEGKEYFPLSFCKNASLNAFASISLQENGTPWFYDIKDLLEANKNNPHFDVEDAIRTKAAYAAKKNAIAFIIYNSSAIDDELQFDGKEKSAEAVIPVIYITKNGRLKYLKDETASLDIKLKIDIAEKKRYGHNVIGYIDNKAATTVIIGAHYDHLGYGEDHTSLYTGSTPQIHNGADDNASGTAAIIELSKLIKASKYKRNNYLFICFSGEELGLFGSKYFTEHPTISFASTNYMINLDMVGRLKDSTHGLNIGGYGTSPAWPQVVPATDKFFTIKLDSSGSGPSDHTSFYRKDIPVLFFFTGLHSDYHKPTDDADKINYAGELMVVKYIYKLIEETDKKGKLAFTKTKETSIGTTTFKVSLGIMPDYAFNGIGVRADGISDGKAAQKAGIKAGDVIIQLNDYTFTDLQTYMQALNKFNKGDAAKVKVKRGNEVLVFDIVF
;
A
#
# COMPACT_ATOMS: atom_id res chain seq x y z
N MET A 1 55.46 -43.82 -0.38
CA MET A 1 55.74 -44.78 0.69
C MET A 1 54.48 -45.62 0.84
N HIS A 2 54.50 -46.70 0.05
CA HIS A 2 54.32 -48.10 0.42
C HIS A 2 53.01 -48.42 1.21
N LEU A 3 52.26 -49.48 0.96
CA LEU A 3 52.22 -50.70 0.14
C LEU A 3 50.79 -51.25 0.30
N LEU A 4 50.07 -51.70 -0.73
CA LEU A 4 49.88 -53.05 -1.23
C LEU A 4 49.45 -54.13 -0.22
N PHE A 5 48.34 -54.85 -0.50
CA PHE A 5 48.21 -56.30 -0.69
C PHE A 5 46.71 -56.62 -0.83
N SER A 6 46.15 -57.06 -1.95
CA SER A 6 46.13 -58.37 -2.67
C SER A 6 45.62 -59.57 -1.84
N GLY A 7 44.66 -60.29 -2.41
CA GLY A 7 44.19 -61.58 -1.95
C GLY A 7 43.01 -62.14 -2.72
N SER A 8 43.31 -62.80 -3.85
CA SER A 8 42.41 -63.68 -4.61
C SER A 8 42.32 -65.06 -3.96
N VAL A 9 41.20 -65.73 -4.05
CA VAL A 9 41.12 -67.19 -4.12
C VAL A 9 39.92 -67.61 -4.98
N ASN A 10 40.24 -68.42 -6.02
CA ASN A 10 39.35 -69.20 -6.89
C ASN A 10 38.91 -70.50 -6.20
N TYR A 11 37.86 -71.12 -6.71
CA TYR A 11 37.68 -72.52 -7.21
C TYR A 11 36.16 -72.83 -7.24
N LEU A 12 35.58 -73.34 -8.21
CA LEU A 12 35.60 -74.21 -9.36
C LEU A 12 34.34 -75.11 -9.39
N TYR A 13 33.71 -75.18 -10.56
CA TYR A 13 32.96 -76.31 -11.20
C TYR A 13 31.73 -76.90 -10.44
N SER A 14 30.61 -77.16 -11.12
CA SER A 14 30.37 -77.92 -12.36
C SER A 14 28.89 -77.86 -12.82
N SER A 15 28.77 -77.84 -14.12
CA SER A 15 27.89 -78.52 -15.09
C SER A 15 26.36 -78.53 -14.96
N SER A 16 25.82 -78.11 -16.08
CA SER A 16 24.75 -78.65 -16.94
C SER A 16 23.29 -78.62 -16.48
N ASN A 17 22.45 -77.85 -17.16
CA ASN A 17 21.60 -78.32 -18.26
C ASN A 17 20.65 -77.22 -18.75
N ASN A 18 20.48 -77.21 -20.03
CA ASN A 18 19.54 -76.49 -20.86
C ASN A 18 18.16 -76.27 -20.23
N ASN A 19 17.64 -75.02 -20.26
CA ASN A 19 16.40 -74.77 -20.99
C ASN A 19 16.13 -73.28 -21.10
N CYS A 20 15.80 -72.94 -22.32
CA CYS A 20 15.10 -71.76 -22.82
C CYS A 20 14.53 -70.83 -21.76
N MET A 21 15.17 -69.71 -21.45
CA MET A 21 14.54 -68.60 -20.76
C MET A 21 14.77 -67.32 -21.55
N LYS A 22 13.65 -66.81 -21.97
CA LYS A 22 13.45 -65.57 -22.66
C LYS A 22 14.24 -64.44 -22.01
N ARG A 23 15.06 -63.75 -22.83
CA ARG A 23 15.67 -62.50 -22.46
C ARG A 23 14.58 -61.46 -22.32
N ILE A 24 14.20 -61.15 -21.05
CA ILE A 24 13.41 -59.97 -20.73
C ILE A 24 14.40 -58.81 -20.68
N PHE A 25 14.48 -58.07 -21.76
CA PHE A 25 15.07 -56.75 -21.78
C PHE A 25 14.17 -55.83 -20.94
N TYR A 26 14.55 -55.50 -19.70
CA TYR A 26 14.02 -54.36 -19.01
C TYR A 26 14.55 -53.10 -19.69
N SER A 27 13.85 -52.65 -20.71
CA SER A 27 13.95 -51.29 -21.17
C SER A 27 13.33 -50.42 -20.10
N PHE A 28 14.16 -49.80 -19.27
CA PHE A 28 13.77 -48.63 -18.51
C PHE A 28 13.39 -47.55 -19.51
N LEU A 29 12.10 -47.47 -19.85
CA LEU A 29 11.54 -46.33 -20.53
C LEU A 29 11.56 -45.19 -19.48
N LEU A 30 12.60 -44.36 -19.52
CA LEU A 30 12.56 -43.02 -18.97
C LEU A 30 11.48 -42.28 -19.77
N ILE A 31 10.24 -42.31 -19.22
CA ILE A 31 9.21 -41.36 -19.61
C ILE A 31 9.67 -40.02 -19.01
N THR A 32 10.52 -39.32 -19.75
CA THR A 32 10.63 -37.89 -19.60
C THR A 32 9.24 -37.35 -19.93
N GLN A 33 8.48 -37.00 -18.92
CA GLN A 33 7.34 -36.12 -19.10
C GLN A 33 7.91 -34.82 -19.65
N ILE A 34 7.95 -34.73 -20.96
CA ILE A 34 8.01 -33.47 -21.68
C ILE A 34 6.68 -32.80 -21.30
N VAL A 35 6.69 -32.00 -20.24
CA VAL A 35 5.68 -30.97 -20.06
C VAL A 35 5.77 -30.15 -21.33
N GLY A 36 4.86 -30.44 -22.25
CA GLY A 36 4.79 -29.78 -23.55
C GLY A 36 4.58 -28.29 -23.26
N ALA A 37 5.62 -27.50 -23.36
CA ALA A 37 5.51 -26.05 -23.45
C ALA A 37 4.59 -25.80 -24.65
N GLN A 38 3.32 -25.54 -24.36
CA GLN A 38 2.29 -25.27 -25.35
C GLN A 38 2.79 -24.07 -26.15
N LYS A 39 3.14 -24.28 -27.43
CA LYS A 39 3.68 -23.22 -28.31
C LYS A 39 2.70 -22.05 -28.25
N LEU A 40 3.08 -20.95 -27.62
CA LEU A 40 2.26 -19.74 -27.52
C LEU A 40 1.83 -19.33 -28.93
N LYS A 41 0.52 -19.08 -29.10
CA LYS A 41 -0.04 -18.56 -30.35
C LYS A 41 0.56 -17.18 -30.65
N LYS A 42 0.60 -16.75 -31.90
CA LYS A 42 1.09 -15.41 -32.26
C LYS A 42 0.39 -14.28 -31.50
N ALA A 43 -0.91 -14.40 -31.30
CA ALA A 43 -1.69 -13.46 -30.48
C ALA A 43 -1.24 -13.42 -29.02
N ASP A 44 -0.97 -14.57 -28.39
CA ASP A 44 -0.50 -14.66 -27.01
C ASP A 44 0.88 -13.98 -26.84
N LYS A 45 1.77 -14.17 -27.81
CA LYS A 45 3.08 -13.48 -27.82
C LYS A 45 2.95 -11.97 -27.92
N SER A 46 1.99 -11.48 -28.72
CA SER A 46 1.73 -10.04 -28.84
C SER A 46 1.26 -9.46 -27.51
N ILE A 47 0.34 -10.15 -26.81
CA ILE A 47 -0.13 -9.70 -25.49
C ILE A 47 1.03 -9.65 -24.49
N ILE A 48 1.87 -10.70 -24.41
CA ILE A 48 3.04 -10.70 -23.53
C ILE A 48 3.96 -9.51 -23.84
N THR A 49 4.24 -9.25 -25.13
CA THR A 49 5.10 -8.12 -25.51
C THR A 49 4.50 -6.77 -25.11
N ASN A 50 3.18 -6.63 -25.22
CA ASN A 50 2.49 -5.42 -24.81
C ASN A 50 2.54 -5.25 -23.28
N LEU A 51 2.19 -6.30 -22.50
CA LEU A 51 2.28 -6.29 -21.04
C LEU A 51 3.70 -5.92 -20.58
N GLN A 52 4.73 -6.49 -21.23
CA GLN A 52 6.12 -6.11 -20.93
C GLN A 52 6.39 -4.63 -21.19
N ALA A 53 5.94 -4.09 -22.31
CA ALA A 53 6.15 -2.69 -22.66
C ALA A 53 5.41 -1.75 -21.71
N GLU A 54 4.16 -2.09 -21.37
CA GLU A 54 3.29 -1.30 -20.51
C GLU A 54 3.80 -1.27 -19.06
N ILE A 55 4.17 -2.44 -18.50
CA ILE A 55 4.70 -2.52 -17.13
C ILE A 55 6.09 -1.89 -17.04
N ASN A 56 6.99 -2.15 -18.01
CA ASN A 56 8.31 -1.51 -18.02
C ASN A 56 8.22 0.02 -18.07
N TYR A 57 7.23 0.59 -18.75
CA TYR A 57 7.01 2.02 -18.74
C TYR A 57 6.44 2.50 -17.41
N LEU A 58 5.32 1.90 -16.96
CA LEU A 58 4.61 2.31 -15.75
C LEU A 58 5.47 2.14 -14.49
N ALA A 59 6.29 1.09 -14.41
CA ALA A 59 7.19 0.82 -13.31
C ALA A 59 8.61 1.34 -13.54
N SER A 60 8.81 2.33 -14.43
CA SER A 60 10.13 2.92 -14.64
C SER A 60 10.41 4.04 -13.64
N ASP A 61 11.69 4.23 -13.31
CA ASP A 61 12.16 5.32 -12.43
C ASP A 61 11.75 6.71 -12.92
N SER A 62 11.49 6.87 -14.23
CA SER A 62 11.05 8.15 -14.82
C SER A 62 9.66 8.59 -14.32
N LEU A 63 8.85 7.66 -13.81
CA LEU A 63 7.55 7.92 -13.23
C LEU A 63 7.61 8.09 -11.69
N GLU A 64 8.82 8.05 -11.11
CA GLU A 64 9.05 8.35 -9.69
C GLU A 64 8.05 7.65 -8.74
N GLY A 65 7.67 6.39 -9.07
CA GLY A 65 6.72 5.61 -8.28
C GLY A 65 5.28 6.11 -8.30
N ARG A 66 4.90 6.93 -9.27
CA ARG A 66 3.49 7.32 -9.60
C ARG A 66 2.65 7.78 -8.42
N ARG A 67 3.27 8.42 -7.41
CA ARG A 67 2.53 8.92 -6.24
C ARG A 67 1.40 9.84 -6.68
N THR A 68 0.20 9.64 -6.15
CA THR A 68 -0.99 10.46 -6.43
C THR A 68 -0.69 11.96 -6.35
N GLY A 69 -1.07 12.74 -7.37
CA GLY A 69 -0.85 14.18 -7.46
C GLY A 69 0.58 14.59 -7.81
N SER A 70 1.47 13.64 -8.12
CA SER A 70 2.86 13.91 -8.52
C SER A 70 3.02 14.05 -10.03
N LYS A 71 4.23 14.44 -10.44
CA LYS A 71 4.64 14.42 -11.84
C LYS A 71 4.62 12.99 -12.42
N GLY A 72 5.00 12.01 -11.62
CA GLY A 72 5.00 10.60 -12.03
C GLY A 72 3.60 10.08 -12.29
N GLU A 73 2.62 10.43 -11.45
CA GLU A 73 1.21 10.16 -11.73
C GLU A 73 0.75 10.80 -13.05
N LYS A 74 1.15 12.05 -13.28
CA LYS A 74 0.82 12.75 -14.54
C LYS A 74 1.31 11.98 -15.76
N LEU A 75 2.54 11.57 -15.79
CA LEU A 75 3.11 10.77 -16.89
C LEU A 75 2.35 9.45 -17.07
N ALA A 76 1.96 8.80 -15.96
CA ALA A 76 1.20 7.56 -16.00
C ALA A 76 -0.20 7.76 -16.59
N TYR A 77 -0.96 8.75 -16.11
CA TYR A 77 -2.32 8.96 -16.65
C TYR A 77 -2.33 9.45 -18.12
N GLU A 78 -1.34 10.22 -18.53
CA GLU A 78 -1.16 10.60 -19.94
C GLU A 78 -0.88 9.37 -20.81
N TYR A 79 -0.02 8.47 -20.35
CA TYR A 79 0.27 7.21 -21.02
C TYR A 79 -0.99 6.33 -21.13
N ILE A 80 -1.68 6.08 -20.02
CA ILE A 80 -2.90 5.24 -19.99
C ILE A 80 -3.99 5.82 -20.89
N SER A 81 -4.21 7.14 -20.83
CA SER A 81 -5.16 7.83 -21.70
C SER A 81 -4.83 7.63 -23.18
N ASN A 82 -3.57 7.70 -23.55
CA ASN A 82 -3.11 7.43 -24.91
C ASN A 82 -3.34 5.98 -25.32
N GLN A 83 -3.05 4.99 -24.43
CA GLN A 83 -3.33 3.56 -24.70
C GLN A 83 -4.83 3.33 -24.93
N PHE A 84 -5.71 3.90 -24.11
CA PHE A 84 -7.16 3.81 -24.31
C PHE A 84 -7.61 4.46 -25.64
N SER A 85 -7.05 5.61 -25.98
CA SER A 85 -7.30 6.27 -27.26
C SER A 85 -6.87 5.40 -28.46
N MET A 86 -5.67 4.84 -28.40
CA MET A 86 -5.14 3.93 -29.45
C MET A 86 -5.97 2.65 -29.58
N ALA A 87 -6.53 2.15 -28.47
CA ALA A 87 -7.45 1.01 -28.49
C ALA A 87 -8.86 1.39 -29.00
N GLY A 88 -9.11 2.68 -29.30
CA GLY A 88 -10.38 3.17 -29.83
C GLY A 88 -11.50 3.24 -28.78
N LEU A 89 -11.16 3.42 -27.50
CA LEU A 89 -12.12 3.70 -26.44
C LEU A 89 -12.57 5.16 -26.51
N GLN A 90 -13.80 5.41 -26.11
CA GLN A 90 -14.31 6.77 -25.93
C GLN A 90 -13.84 7.32 -24.58
N ALA A 91 -13.49 8.59 -24.52
CA ALA A 91 -13.24 9.29 -23.27
C ALA A 91 -14.55 9.37 -22.44
N LYS A 92 -14.47 9.06 -21.13
CA LYS A 92 -15.64 9.01 -20.25
C LYS A 92 -15.37 9.60 -18.85
N GLY A 93 -14.33 10.39 -18.71
CA GLY A 93 -14.06 11.20 -17.52
C GLY A 93 -14.79 12.54 -17.56
N ASP A 94 -14.28 13.51 -16.82
CA ASP A 94 -14.85 14.85 -16.72
C ASP A 94 -14.75 15.59 -18.07
N HIS A 95 -15.76 16.37 -18.40
CA HIS A 95 -15.80 17.22 -19.61
C HIS A 95 -15.48 16.49 -20.92
N ASN A 96 -15.84 15.19 -21.01
CA ASN A 96 -15.54 14.32 -22.16
C ASN A 96 -14.04 14.11 -22.40
N THR A 97 -13.21 14.21 -21.37
CA THR A 97 -11.81 13.76 -21.35
C THR A 97 -11.71 12.34 -20.82
N TYR A 98 -10.51 11.74 -20.84
CA TYR A 98 -10.26 10.48 -20.15
C TYR A 98 -10.11 10.66 -18.63
N LEU A 99 -9.93 11.88 -18.14
CA LEU A 99 -9.57 12.16 -16.74
C LEU A 99 -10.79 12.53 -15.91
N GLN A 100 -10.84 12.03 -14.68
CA GLN A 100 -11.73 12.50 -13.63
C GLN A 100 -10.86 12.93 -12.45
N GLN A 101 -10.87 14.25 -12.16
CA GLN A 101 -10.03 14.84 -11.13
C GLN A 101 -10.71 14.80 -9.76
N PHE A 102 -9.94 14.51 -8.70
CA PHE A 102 -10.39 14.61 -7.31
C PHE A 102 -9.31 15.24 -6.43
N GLU A 103 -9.75 15.83 -5.33
CA GLU A 103 -8.87 16.47 -4.35
C GLU A 103 -8.40 15.47 -3.29
N VAL A 104 -7.12 15.57 -2.94
CA VAL A 104 -6.50 14.82 -1.84
C VAL A 104 -5.90 15.83 -0.85
N ASN A 105 -6.25 15.70 0.43
CA ASN A 105 -5.56 16.44 1.48
C ASN A 105 -4.15 15.85 1.67
N ASP A 106 -3.12 16.66 1.41
CA ASP A 106 -1.70 16.29 1.55
C ASP A 106 -1.10 16.78 2.88
N GLY A 107 -1.96 17.01 3.86
CA GLY A 107 -1.57 17.49 5.18
C GLY A 107 -1.57 19.02 5.28
N LYS A 108 -0.59 19.57 5.99
CA LYS A 108 -0.43 20.99 6.26
C LYS A 108 0.87 21.52 5.69
N GLN A 109 0.92 22.79 5.43
CA GLN A 109 2.13 23.51 5.02
C GLN A 109 2.16 24.88 5.68
N ILE A 110 3.37 25.39 5.94
CA ILE A 110 3.55 26.78 6.38
C ILE A 110 3.33 27.66 5.14
N SER A 111 2.41 28.62 5.25
CA SER A 111 2.13 29.57 4.17
C SER A 111 3.32 30.50 3.98
N SER A 112 3.59 30.88 2.72
CA SER A 112 4.63 31.88 2.36
C SER A 112 4.40 33.25 3.02
N ASP A 113 3.21 33.53 3.52
CA ASP A 113 2.86 34.75 4.25
C ASP A 113 3.28 34.72 5.72
N SER A 114 3.78 33.58 6.20
CA SER A 114 4.30 33.44 7.56
C SER A 114 5.62 34.15 7.69
N TYR A 115 5.79 34.84 8.78
CA TYR A 115 7.08 35.47 9.12
C TYR A 115 7.27 35.54 10.64
N PHE A 116 8.53 35.62 11.03
CA PHE A 116 8.93 35.92 12.40
C PHE A 116 10.09 36.91 12.40
N THR A 117 9.96 38.00 13.16
CA THR A 117 11.01 38.99 13.31
C THR A 117 11.32 39.22 14.77
N ILE A 118 12.59 39.43 15.08
CA ILE A 118 13.10 39.86 16.41
C ILE A 118 13.91 41.11 16.21
N ASN A 119 13.53 42.19 16.89
CA ASN A 119 14.18 43.52 16.79
C ASN A 119 14.28 43.99 15.33
N GLY A 120 13.25 43.80 14.54
CA GLY A 120 13.19 44.16 13.13
C GLY A 120 13.93 43.25 12.16
N ASN A 121 14.66 42.24 12.65
CA ASN A 121 15.38 41.28 11.83
C ASN A 121 14.50 40.04 11.57
N GLY A 122 14.30 39.70 10.28
CA GLY A 122 13.55 38.50 9.88
C GLY A 122 14.35 37.22 10.13
N LEU A 123 13.68 36.23 10.71
CA LEU A 123 14.21 34.88 10.87
C LEU A 123 13.86 34.04 9.62
N ILE A 124 14.79 33.17 9.23
CA ILE A 124 14.62 32.31 8.07
C ILE A 124 13.87 31.03 8.49
N GLU A 125 12.70 30.82 7.87
CA GLU A 125 11.90 29.60 8.09
C GLU A 125 12.69 28.34 7.72
N GLY A 126 12.51 27.28 8.49
CA GLY A 126 13.20 25.99 8.34
C GLY A 126 14.68 26.01 8.74
N LYS A 127 15.32 27.18 8.86
CA LYS A 127 16.72 27.32 9.26
C LYS A 127 16.90 27.94 10.65
N GLU A 128 16.15 28.98 10.94
CA GLU A 128 16.27 29.75 12.17
C GLU A 128 15.03 29.63 13.07
N TYR A 129 13.87 29.32 12.45
CA TYR A 129 12.65 29.01 13.19
C TYR A 129 11.70 28.15 12.35
N PHE A 130 10.73 27.54 13.00
CA PHE A 130 9.51 26.98 12.40
C PHE A 130 8.38 26.91 13.46
N PRO A 131 7.09 27.02 13.06
CA PRO A 131 5.99 26.69 13.93
C PRO A 131 5.92 25.17 14.12
N LEU A 132 5.53 24.69 15.29
CA LEU A 132 5.23 23.26 15.44
C LEU A 132 3.93 22.90 14.69
N SER A 133 3.77 21.67 14.27
CA SER A 133 2.70 21.20 13.39
C SER A 133 1.29 21.40 13.98
N PHE A 134 1.19 21.49 15.30
CA PHE A 134 -0.02 21.83 16.06
C PHE A 134 -0.13 23.31 16.43
N CYS A 135 0.72 24.17 15.89
CA CYS A 135 0.72 25.60 16.17
C CYS A 135 -0.60 26.25 15.72
N LYS A 136 -1.14 27.11 16.57
CA LYS A 136 -2.28 27.95 16.22
C LYS A 136 -1.87 29.05 15.26
N ASN A 137 -2.69 29.28 14.25
CA ASN A 137 -2.54 30.44 13.37
C ASN A 137 -2.75 31.74 14.16
N ALA A 138 -1.82 32.67 14.01
CA ALA A 138 -1.86 33.94 14.76
C ALA A 138 -1.03 35.03 14.09
N SER A 139 -1.37 36.27 14.39
CA SER A 139 -0.54 37.44 14.13
C SER A 139 -0.43 38.25 15.41
N LEU A 140 0.81 38.59 15.80
CA LEU A 140 1.04 39.41 17.01
C LEU A 140 2.25 40.31 16.83
N ASN A 141 2.20 41.38 17.65
CA ASN A 141 3.28 42.34 17.79
C ASN A 141 3.38 42.66 19.30
N ALA A 142 4.50 42.33 19.93
CA ALA A 142 4.67 42.44 21.37
C ALA A 142 6.13 42.56 21.77
N PHE A 143 6.36 43.15 22.93
CA PHE A 143 7.65 43.06 23.59
C PHE A 143 7.66 41.89 24.59
N ALA A 144 8.78 41.18 24.65
CA ALA A 144 8.98 40.12 25.63
C ALA A 144 10.47 40.03 26.03
N SER A 145 10.71 39.56 27.25
CA SER A 145 12.04 39.14 27.67
C SER A 145 12.12 37.62 27.75
N ILE A 146 13.29 37.06 27.41
CA ILE A 146 13.51 35.63 27.46
C ILE A 146 13.34 35.05 28.86
N SER A 147 13.79 35.81 29.88
CA SER A 147 13.77 35.40 31.30
C SER A 147 12.45 35.65 32.02
N LEU A 148 11.52 36.39 31.42
CA LEU A 148 10.28 36.80 32.08
C LEU A 148 9.06 36.13 31.45
N GLN A 149 8.14 35.68 32.31
CA GLN A 149 6.87 35.08 31.92
C GLN A 149 5.70 35.95 32.42
N GLU A 150 5.50 37.05 31.69
CA GLU A 150 4.50 38.05 32.07
C GLU A 150 3.15 37.77 31.38
N ASN A 151 2.04 38.18 32.05
CA ASN A 151 0.72 38.09 31.48
C ASN A 151 0.59 38.99 30.24
N GLY A 152 0.03 38.47 29.17
CA GLY A 152 -0.19 39.20 27.91
C GLY A 152 1.06 39.32 27.04
N THR A 153 2.12 38.58 27.33
CA THR A 153 3.35 38.57 26.53
C THR A 153 3.64 37.20 25.93
N PRO A 154 4.45 37.10 24.85
CA PRO A 154 5.07 35.84 24.45
C PRO A 154 5.99 35.29 25.54
N TRP A 155 5.88 33.99 25.82
CA TRP A 155 6.75 33.33 26.79
C TRP A 155 7.80 32.54 26.06
N PHE A 156 9.06 32.70 26.46
CA PHE A 156 10.16 31.86 26.03
C PHE A 156 10.33 30.66 26.96
N TYR A 157 10.69 29.51 26.38
CA TYR A 157 10.90 28.29 27.14
C TYR A 157 12.06 27.48 26.58
N ASP A 158 13.09 27.27 27.41
CA ASP A 158 14.20 26.37 27.07
C ASP A 158 13.80 24.93 27.37
N ILE A 159 13.82 24.08 26.36
CA ILE A 159 13.50 22.65 26.51
C ILE A 159 14.65 21.81 27.07
N LYS A 160 15.81 22.43 27.35
CA LYS A 160 17.01 21.77 27.88
C LYS A 160 16.69 20.83 29.04
N ASP A 161 16.03 21.33 30.08
CA ASP A 161 15.74 20.54 31.29
C ASP A 161 14.82 19.36 30.98
N LEU A 162 13.89 19.51 30.04
CA LEU A 162 13.02 18.40 29.59
C LEU A 162 13.85 17.30 28.93
N LEU A 163 14.78 17.68 28.06
CA LEU A 163 15.63 16.73 27.32
C LEU A 163 16.62 16.04 28.27
N GLU A 164 17.28 16.81 29.17
CA GLU A 164 18.25 16.27 30.10
C GLU A 164 17.63 15.30 31.10
N ALA A 165 16.42 15.63 31.63
CA ALA A 165 15.69 14.77 32.53
C ALA A 165 15.24 13.46 31.88
N ASN A 166 15.03 13.44 30.56
CA ASN A 166 14.49 12.31 29.82
C ASN A 166 15.47 11.65 28.84
N LYS A 167 16.74 12.02 28.85
CA LYS A 167 17.76 11.55 27.89
C LYS A 167 17.88 10.02 27.77
N ASN A 168 17.52 9.28 28.80
CA ASN A 168 17.57 7.82 28.85
C ASN A 168 16.18 7.17 28.71
N ASN A 169 15.13 7.96 28.45
CA ASN A 169 13.77 7.44 28.27
C ASN A 169 13.42 7.37 26.77
N PRO A 170 13.49 6.19 26.14
CA PRO A 170 13.20 6.04 24.72
C PRO A 170 11.71 6.27 24.35
N HIS A 171 10.85 6.43 25.36
CA HIS A 171 9.41 6.69 25.19
C HIS A 171 9.03 8.13 25.50
N PHE A 172 10.01 9.01 25.72
CA PHE A 172 9.72 10.40 25.98
C PHE A 172 9.28 11.11 24.70
N ASP A 173 8.08 11.62 24.71
CA ASP A 173 7.52 12.44 23.64
C ASP A 173 7.75 13.92 23.96
N VAL A 174 8.73 14.51 23.30
CA VAL A 174 9.10 15.92 23.50
C VAL A 174 8.00 16.86 23.02
N GLU A 175 7.28 16.51 21.94
CA GLU A 175 6.19 17.35 21.42
C GLU A 175 4.99 17.38 22.36
N ASP A 176 4.61 16.23 22.94
CA ASP A 176 3.54 16.17 23.93
C ASP A 176 3.88 16.94 25.21
N ALA A 177 5.14 16.86 25.67
CA ALA A 177 5.63 17.66 26.79
C ALA A 177 5.56 19.16 26.49
N ILE A 178 5.97 19.58 25.29
CA ILE A 178 5.86 20.99 24.85
C ILE A 178 4.41 21.42 24.78
N ARG A 179 3.50 20.61 24.24
CA ARG A 179 2.07 20.86 24.16
C ARG A 179 1.47 21.11 25.55
N THR A 180 1.84 20.28 26.51
CA THR A 180 1.42 20.42 27.91
C THR A 180 1.90 21.74 28.51
N LYS A 181 3.16 22.14 28.26
CA LYS A 181 3.73 23.41 28.72
C LYS A 181 3.07 24.61 28.02
N ALA A 182 2.79 24.55 26.75
CA ALA A 182 2.08 25.57 25.98
C ALA A 182 0.66 25.78 26.52
N ALA A 183 -0.06 24.69 26.84
CA ALA A 183 -1.38 24.75 27.44
C ALA A 183 -1.35 25.41 28.85
N TYR A 184 -0.30 25.14 29.64
CA TYR A 184 -0.09 25.82 30.92
C TYR A 184 0.18 27.32 30.70
N ALA A 185 1.07 27.69 29.76
CA ALA A 185 1.35 29.09 29.45
C ALA A 185 0.09 29.84 29.01
N ALA A 186 -0.73 29.22 28.15
CA ALA A 186 -2.03 29.78 27.74
C ALA A 186 -2.97 30.04 28.92
N LYS A 187 -3.05 29.13 29.90
CA LYS A 187 -3.83 29.32 31.13
C LYS A 187 -3.33 30.48 32.00
N LYS A 188 -2.06 30.87 31.84
CA LYS A 188 -1.44 32.01 32.49
C LYS A 188 -1.44 33.26 31.61
N ASN A 189 -2.27 33.28 30.56
CA ASN A 189 -2.44 34.35 29.59
C ASN A 189 -1.19 34.72 28.79
N ALA A 190 -0.27 33.77 28.55
CA ALA A 190 0.72 33.94 27.50
C ALA A 190 0.02 34.05 26.14
N ILE A 191 0.51 34.93 25.26
CA ILE A 191 -0.05 35.13 23.91
C ILE A 191 0.64 34.34 22.83
N ALA A 192 1.86 33.81 23.11
CA ALA A 192 2.60 32.84 22.29
C ALA A 192 3.52 32.05 23.21
N PHE A 193 3.94 30.86 22.74
CA PHE A 193 4.91 30.02 23.41
C PHE A 193 6.07 29.77 22.46
N ILE A 194 7.20 30.40 22.72
CA ILE A 194 8.40 30.37 21.87
C ILE A 194 9.41 29.48 22.56
N ILE A 195 9.70 28.35 21.95
CA ILE A 195 10.61 27.34 22.51
C ILE A 195 11.96 27.37 21.81
N TYR A 196 13.02 27.01 22.52
CA TYR A 196 14.35 26.83 22.01
C TYR A 196 15.09 25.76 22.82
N ASN A 197 16.20 25.25 22.27
CA ASN A 197 17.04 24.25 22.93
C ASN A 197 18.45 24.81 23.15
N SER A 198 18.86 24.98 24.42
CA SER A 198 20.22 25.38 24.78
C SER A 198 21.14 24.19 25.06
N SER A 199 20.61 22.97 25.15
CA SER A 199 21.39 21.77 25.43
C SER A 199 22.19 21.28 24.21
N ALA A 200 23.11 20.33 24.46
CA ALA A 200 23.80 19.59 23.41
C ALA A 200 22.97 18.43 22.82
N ILE A 201 21.87 18.07 23.49
CA ILE A 201 21.01 16.95 23.06
C ILE A 201 20.25 17.38 21.81
N ASP A 202 20.17 16.48 20.81
CA ASP A 202 19.33 16.70 19.66
C ASP A 202 17.85 16.45 20.05
N ASP A 203 16.98 17.37 19.66
CA ASP A 203 15.56 17.31 19.98
C ASP A 203 14.71 16.73 18.83
N GLU A 204 15.29 16.56 17.65
CA GLU A 204 14.66 16.03 16.43
C GLU A 204 13.37 16.78 16.02
N LEU A 205 13.11 17.96 16.59
CA LEU A 205 11.91 18.76 16.30
C LEU A 205 11.95 19.26 14.85
N GLN A 206 10.84 19.10 14.17
CA GLN A 206 10.62 19.57 12.80
C GLN A 206 9.14 19.87 12.57
N PHE A 207 8.84 20.60 11.50
CA PHE A 207 7.45 20.75 11.07
C PHE A 207 7.00 19.47 10.34
N ASP A 208 6.06 18.74 10.91
CA ASP A 208 5.42 17.59 10.26
C ASP A 208 4.02 17.97 9.74
N GLY A 209 3.91 18.21 8.45
CA GLY A 209 2.63 18.52 7.81
C GLY A 209 1.58 17.40 7.89
N LYS A 210 1.98 16.17 8.22
CA LYS A 210 1.08 15.00 8.37
C LYS A 210 0.54 14.83 9.79
N GLU A 211 1.07 15.60 10.75
CA GLU A 211 0.64 15.57 12.15
C GLU A 211 -0.87 15.91 12.29
N LYS A 212 -1.61 15.03 12.95
CA LYS A 212 -3.07 15.13 13.10
C LYS A 212 -3.52 15.56 14.50
N SER A 213 -2.59 15.92 15.38
CA SER A 213 -2.95 16.33 16.73
C SER A 213 -3.79 17.62 16.74
N ALA A 214 -4.53 17.83 17.82
CA ALA A 214 -5.34 19.04 18.00
C ALA A 214 -4.45 20.30 18.03
N GLU A 215 -4.96 21.38 17.44
CA GLU A 215 -4.32 22.69 17.43
C GLU A 215 -4.13 23.21 18.87
N ALA A 216 -3.00 23.84 19.13
CA ALA A 216 -2.72 24.49 20.41
C ALA A 216 -3.63 25.71 20.64
N VAL A 217 -3.79 26.09 21.90
CA VAL A 217 -4.63 27.27 22.28
C VAL A 217 -3.95 28.58 21.85
N ILE A 218 -2.63 28.62 21.88
CA ILE A 218 -1.77 29.75 21.47
C ILE A 218 -0.74 29.29 20.45
N PRO A 219 -0.15 30.19 19.64
CA PRO A 219 0.91 29.82 18.72
C PRO A 219 2.13 29.25 19.46
N VAL A 220 2.68 28.15 18.91
CA VAL A 220 3.85 27.46 19.45
C VAL A 220 4.94 27.43 18.37
N ILE A 221 6.04 28.12 18.60
CA ILE A 221 7.11 28.33 17.64
C ILE A 221 8.43 27.81 18.19
N TYR A 222 9.17 27.06 17.40
CA TYR A 222 10.52 26.62 17.72
C TYR A 222 11.55 27.55 17.07
N ILE A 223 12.46 28.11 17.87
CA ILE A 223 13.66 28.76 17.40
C ILE A 223 14.78 27.73 17.41
N THR A 224 15.33 27.44 16.23
CA THR A 224 16.41 26.45 16.08
C THR A 224 17.67 26.88 16.81
N LYS A 225 18.63 25.97 16.97
CA LYS A 225 19.97 26.28 17.53
C LYS A 225 20.64 27.44 16.79
N ASN A 226 20.49 27.51 15.46
CA ASN A 226 21.02 28.63 14.65
C ASN A 226 20.31 29.95 14.97
N GLY A 227 19.00 29.94 15.05
CA GLY A 227 18.20 31.12 15.43
C GLY A 227 18.53 31.59 16.85
N ARG A 228 18.64 30.66 17.79
CA ARG A 228 19.03 30.99 19.18
C ARG A 228 20.39 31.70 19.27
N LEU A 229 21.41 31.12 18.66
CA LEU A 229 22.78 31.71 18.66
C LEU A 229 22.81 33.11 18.05
N LYS A 230 21.90 33.42 17.13
CA LYS A 230 21.87 34.72 16.45
C LYS A 230 21.03 35.75 17.19
N TYR A 231 19.88 35.39 17.71
CA TYR A 231 18.85 36.31 18.19
C TYR A 231 18.62 36.30 19.71
N LEU A 232 18.97 35.20 20.42
CA LEU A 232 18.70 35.02 21.85
C LEU A 232 19.96 35.00 22.68
N LYS A 233 20.85 36.01 22.45
CA LYS A 233 22.19 36.09 23.14
C LYS A 233 22.11 36.66 24.54
N ASP A 234 21.20 37.60 24.76
CA ASP A 234 20.99 38.28 26.04
C ASP A 234 19.59 37.96 26.55
N GLU A 235 19.53 37.14 27.60
CA GLU A 235 18.28 36.68 28.18
C GLU A 235 17.51 37.79 28.93
N THR A 236 18.20 38.90 29.26
CA THR A 236 17.61 40.02 29.96
C THR A 236 17.10 41.13 29.05
N ALA A 237 17.46 41.07 27.75
CA ALA A 237 17.02 42.06 26.79
C ALA A 237 15.52 41.98 26.53
N SER A 238 14.92 43.17 26.37
CA SER A 238 13.56 43.28 25.82
C SER A 238 13.63 43.14 24.31
N LEU A 239 12.88 42.17 23.76
CA LEU A 239 12.82 41.83 22.33
C LEU A 239 11.55 42.38 21.72
N ASP A 240 11.64 43.17 20.64
CA ASP A 240 10.49 43.50 19.78
C ASP A 240 10.19 42.32 18.89
N ILE A 241 9.05 41.67 19.11
CA ILE A 241 8.62 40.44 18.43
C ILE A 241 7.44 40.77 17.52
N LYS A 242 7.59 40.47 16.22
CA LYS A 242 6.46 40.46 15.29
C LYS A 242 6.43 39.12 14.59
N LEU A 243 5.27 38.48 14.64
CA LEU A 243 5.09 37.22 13.94
C LEU A 243 3.71 37.15 13.30
N LYS A 244 3.65 36.46 12.17
CA LYS A 244 2.44 35.94 11.56
C LYS A 244 2.72 34.47 11.24
N ILE A 245 1.95 33.60 11.82
CA ILE A 245 1.95 32.17 11.52
C ILE A 245 0.64 31.83 10.84
N ASP A 246 0.75 31.28 9.65
CA ASP A 246 -0.38 30.81 8.85
C ASP A 246 -0.04 29.41 8.34
N ILE A 247 -0.65 28.40 8.95
CA ILE A 247 -0.54 27.00 8.56
C ILE A 247 -1.79 26.68 7.75
N ALA A 248 -1.61 26.41 6.48
CA ALA A 248 -2.68 26.10 5.53
C ALA A 248 -2.74 24.61 5.21
N GLU A 249 -3.90 24.12 4.82
CA GLU A 249 -4.02 22.79 4.23
C GLU A 249 -3.23 22.73 2.92
N LYS A 250 -2.48 21.66 2.74
CA LYS A 250 -1.82 21.34 1.49
C LYS A 250 -2.70 20.39 0.70
N LYS A 251 -3.03 20.78 -0.52
CA LYS A 251 -3.88 20.00 -1.41
C LYS A 251 -3.07 19.52 -2.61
N ARG A 252 -3.36 18.32 -3.05
CA ARG A 252 -2.94 17.77 -4.34
C ARG A 252 -4.13 17.16 -5.06
N TYR A 253 -4.01 16.89 -6.35
CA TYR A 253 -5.10 16.39 -7.17
C TYR A 253 -4.70 15.09 -7.82
N GLY A 254 -5.48 14.05 -7.54
CA GLY A 254 -5.38 12.75 -8.22
C GLY A 254 -6.33 12.69 -9.40
N HIS A 255 -6.11 11.75 -10.31
CA HIS A 255 -6.88 11.61 -11.54
C HIS A 255 -7.21 10.16 -11.83
N ASN A 256 -8.49 9.79 -11.85
CA ASN A 256 -8.91 8.53 -12.45
C ASN A 256 -8.81 8.63 -13.98
N VAL A 257 -8.41 7.56 -14.66
CA VAL A 257 -8.40 7.48 -16.13
C VAL A 257 -9.51 6.56 -16.58
N ILE A 258 -10.44 7.09 -17.42
CA ILE A 258 -11.71 6.43 -17.73
C ILE A 258 -11.91 6.30 -19.24
N GLY A 259 -11.90 5.06 -19.74
CA GLY A 259 -12.18 4.72 -21.13
C GLY A 259 -13.47 3.91 -21.25
N TYR A 260 -14.19 4.08 -22.35
CA TYR A 260 -15.53 3.49 -22.53
C TYR A 260 -15.71 2.83 -23.91
N ILE A 261 -16.31 1.66 -23.93
CA ILE A 261 -16.79 0.97 -25.12
C ILE A 261 -18.32 1.03 -25.12
N ASP A 262 -18.86 1.85 -26.00
CA ASP A 262 -20.31 1.96 -26.20
C ASP A 262 -20.80 0.93 -27.23
N ASN A 263 -21.44 -0.11 -26.76
CA ASN A 263 -22.10 -1.12 -27.58
C ASN A 263 -23.61 -0.86 -27.73
N LYS A 264 -24.09 0.29 -27.23
CA LYS A 264 -25.53 0.61 -27.15
C LYS A 264 -26.32 -0.39 -26.31
N ALA A 265 -25.66 -1.02 -25.35
CA ALA A 265 -26.27 -2.00 -24.47
C ALA A 265 -26.99 -1.33 -23.29
N ALA A 266 -27.95 -2.06 -22.68
CA ALA A 266 -28.70 -1.57 -21.53
C ALA A 266 -27.87 -1.55 -20.24
N THR A 267 -26.82 -2.35 -20.18
CA THR A 267 -25.98 -2.52 -18.98
C THR A 267 -24.51 -2.27 -19.28
N THR A 268 -23.75 -1.89 -18.25
CA THR A 268 -22.32 -1.60 -18.33
C THR A 268 -21.54 -2.47 -17.33
N VAL A 269 -20.51 -3.13 -17.80
CA VAL A 269 -19.50 -3.81 -16.96
C VAL A 269 -18.36 -2.83 -16.68
N ILE A 270 -17.92 -2.75 -15.43
CA ILE A 270 -16.78 -1.95 -15.01
C ILE A 270 -15.59 -2.88 -14.81
N ILE A 271 -14.42 -2.50 -15.32
CA ILE A 271 -13.15 -3.21 -15.14
C ILE A 271 -12.14 -2.20 -14.63
N GLY A 272 -11.59 -2.44 -13.45
CA GLY A 272 -10.77 -1.48 -12.72
C GLY A 272 -9.45 -2.05 -12.18
N ALA A 273 -8.46 -1.19 -12.05
CA ALA A 273 -7.21 -1.36 -11.31
C ALA A 273 -6.72 0.01 -10.89
N HIS A 274 -5.97 0.11 -9.81
CA HIS A 274 -5.27 1.37 -9.54
C HIS A 274 -3.95 1.44 -10.31
N TYR A 275 -3.45 2.66 -10.52
CA TYR A 275 -2.20 2.89 -11.21
C TYR A 275 -1.22 3.76 -10.43
N ASP A 276 -1.68 4.40 -9.34
CA ASP A 276 -0.81 5.08 -8.39
C ASP A 276 -0.01 4.10 -7.56
N HIS A 277 1.11 4.57 -6.99
CA HIS A 277 1.89 3.83 -6.04
C HIS A 277 2.60 4.80 -5.06
N LEU A 278 3.60 4.36 -4.33
CA LEU A 278 4.10 5.00 -3.11
C LEU A 278 5.09 6.16 -3.33
N GLY A 279 5.48 6.47 -4.58
CA GLY A 279 6.49 7.51 -4.82
C GLY A 279 7.84 7.14 -4.21
N TYR A 280 8.35 8.01 -3.35
CA TYR A 280 9.54 7.77 -2.52
C TYR A 280 9.18 7.28 -1.11
N GLY A 281 7.93 6.92 -0.85
CA GLY A 281 7.42 6.48 0.45
C GLY A 281 6.91 7.63 1.33
N GLU A 282 6.61 8.80 0.75
CA GLU A 282 6.27 10.03 1.48
C GLU A 282 4.95 9.93 2.28
N ASP A 283 4.07 9.00 1.92
CA ASP A 283 2.79 8.80 2.61
C ASP A 283 2.85 7.77 3.74
N HIS A 284 4.08 7.32 4.11
CA HIS A 284 4.36 6.40 5.22
C HIS A 284 3.72 5.01 5.12
N THR A 285 3.35 4.59 3.91
CA THR A 285 2.82 3.25 3.61
C THR A 285 3.90 2.27 3.15
N SER A 286 5.13 2.74 2.93
CA SER A 286 6.27 1.93 2.54
C SER A 286 6.69 0.92 3.61
N LEU A 287 7.04 -0.29 3.20
CA LEU A 287 7.66 -1.33 4.04
C LEU A 287 9.21 -1.36 3.91
N TYR A 288 9.78 -0.38 3.22
CA TYR A 288 11.22 -0.20 3.14
C TYR A 288 11.76 0.40 4.44
N THR A 289 12.83 -0.17 4.97
CA THR A 289 13.42 0.22 6.28
C THR A 289 14.74 0.98 6.15
N GLY A 290 15.20 1.25 4.93
CA GLY A 290 16.42 2.04 4.70
C GLY A 290 16.21 3.51 5.04
N SER A 291 17.29 4.19 5.39
CA SER A 291 17.28 5.62 5.76
C SER A 291 17.24 6.58 4.57
N THR A 292 17.61 6.11 3.38
CA THR A 292 17.61 6.94 2.17
C THR A 292 16.33 6.67 1.38
N PRO A 293 15.53 7.71 1.06
CA PRO A 293 14.35 7.54 0.22
C PRO A 293 14.70 6.89 -1.13
N GLN A 294 13.92 5.93 -1.56
CA GLN A 294 14.08 5.24 -2.84
C GLN A 294 12.76 5.22 -3.60
N ILE A 295 12.84 5.17 -4.92
CA ILE A 295 11.66 5.07 -5.77
C ILE A 295 10.99 3.69 -5.54
N HIS A 296 9.68 3.70 -5.35
CA HIS A 296 8.85 2.50 -5.29
C HIS A 296 8.19 2.32 -6.66
N ASN A 297 8.79 1.49 -7.52
CA ASN A 297 8.33 1.33 -8.90
C ASN A 297 6.98 0.64 -9.02
N GLY A 298 6.60 -0.23 -8.08
CA GLY A 298 5.28 -0.84 -8.01
C GLY A 298 4.91 -1.58 -9.30
N ALA A 299 5.75 -2.54 -9.70
CA ALA A 299 5.55 -3.27 -10.96
C ALA A 299 4.39 -4.25 -10.86
N ASP A 300 4.32 -5.02 -9.77
CA ASP A 300 3.14 -5.84 -9.50
C ASP A 300 2.04 -5.00 -8.85
N ASP A 301 2.38 -4.11 -7.95
CA ASP A 301 1.49 -3.21 -7.24
C ASP A 301 1.57 -1.76 -7.77
N ASN A 302 0.71 -1.27 -8.71
CA ASN A 302 -0.19 -2.12 -9.48
C ASN A 302 -0.10 -1.78 -10.98
N ALA A 303 1.16 -1.68 -11.50
CA ALA A 303 1.34 -1.57 -12.95
C ALA A 303 0.84 -2.83 -13.67
N SER A 304 0.91 -4.01 -13.03
CA SER A 304 0.41 -5.27 -13.60
C SER A 304 -1.11 -5.22 -13.84
N GLY A 305 -1.90 -4.84 -12.84
CA GLY A 305 -3.35 -4.68 -12.99
C GLY A 305 -3.71 -3.65 -14.05
N THR A 306 -2.99 -2.52 -14.08
CA THR A 306 -3.19 -1.46 -15.08
C THR A 306 -2.90 -1.96 -16.51
N ALA A 307 -1.78 -2.66 -16.74
CA ALA A 307 -1.45 -3.25 -18.03
C ALA A 307 -2.47 -4.31 -18.44
N ALA A 308 -2.90 -5.17 -17.52
CA ALA A 308 -3.94 -6.16 -17.77
C ALA A 308 -5.27 -5.50 -18.23
N ILE A 309 -5.65 -4.36 -17.64
CA ILE A 309 -6.84 -3.59 -18.07
C ILE A 309 -6.66 -3.06 -19.49
N ILE A 310 -5.51 -2.50 -19.82
CA ILE A 310 -5.21 -1.98 -21.17
C ILE A 310 -5.36 -3.11 -22.19
N GLU A 311 -4.77 -4.29 -21.94
CA GLU A 311 -4.90 -5.44 -22.84
C GLU A 311 -6.33 -6.00 -22.90
N LEU A 312 -7.04 -6.09 -21.76
CA LEU A 312 -8.45 -6.48 -21.75
C LEU A 312 -9.30 -5.50 -22.59
N SER A 313 -9.01 -4.20 -22.54
CA SER A 313 -9.73 -3.19 -23.32
C SER A 313 -9.60 -3.43 -24.82
N LYS A 314 -8.39 -3.74 -25.31
CA LYS A 314 -8.10 -4.10 -26.70
C LYS A 314 -8.84 -5.38 -27.11
N LEU A 315 -8.77 -6.41 -26.28
CA LEU A 315 -9.44 -7.70 -26.53
C LEU A 315 -10.96 -7.56 -26.59
N ILE A 316 -11.55 -6.85 -25.63
CA ILE A 316 -13.01 -6.65 -25.54
C ILE A 316 -13.50 -5.76 -26.69
N LYS A 317 -12.76 -4.71 -27.07
CA LYS A 317 -13.08 -3.86 -28.20
C LYS A 317 -13.17 -4.68 -29.50
N ALA A 318 -12.23 -5.60 -29.72
CA ALA A 318 -12.19 -6.49 -30.88
C ALA A 318 -13.18 -7.65 -30.79
N SER A 319 -13.82 -7.90 -29.63
CA SER A 319 -14.68 -9.05 -29.40
C SER A 319 -16.08 -8.91 -30.02
N LYS A 320 -16.81 -10.03 -30.04
CA LYS A 320 -18.23 -10.10 -30.36
C LYS A 320 -19.16 -9.89 -29.16
N TYR A 321 -18.62 -9.64 -27.97
CA TYR A 321 -19.40 -9.48 -26.73
C TYR A 321 -19.98 -8.07 -26.69
N LYS A 322 -21.27 -7.93 -27.07
CA LYS A 322 -21.94 -6.65 -27.28
C LYS A 322 -23.20 -6.47 -26.41
N ARG A 323 -23.45 -7.41 -25.48
CA ARG A 323 -24.65 -7.32 -24.61
C ARG A 323 -24.46 -6.37 -23.43
N ASN A 324 -23.19 -5.95 -23.19
CA ASN A 324 -22.85 -4.93 -22.23
C ASN A 324 -22.04 -3.82 -22.93
N ASN A 325 -22.10 -2.61 -22.40
CA ASN A 325 -21.07 -1.62 -22.54
C ASN A 325 -19.93 -1.95 -21.58
N TYR A 326 -18.74 -1.39 -21.81
CA TYR A 326 -17.60 -1.65 -20.92
C TYR A 326 -16.96 -0.35 -20.53
N LEU A 327 -16.76 -0.12 -19.23
CA LEU A 327 -16.08 1.00 -18.64
C LEU A 327 -14.77 0.51 -18.02
N PHE A 328 -13.66 1.02 -18.50
CA PHE A 328 -12.32 0.72 -17.98
C PHE A 328 -11.86 1.90 -17.15
N ILE A 329 -11.49 1.65 -15.90
CA ILE A 329 -11.06 2.70 -14.99
C ILE A 329 -9.72 2.32 -14.38
N CYS A 330 -8.70 3.16 -14.60
CA CYS A 330 -7.48 3.12 -13.81
C CYS A 330 -7.61 4.16 -12.71
N PHE A 331 -7.70 3.71 -11.45
CA PHE A 331 -7.89 4.58 -10.29
C PHE A 331 -6.56 5.16 -9.83
N SER A 332 -6.60 6.37 -9.28
CA SER A 332 -5.50 6.94 -8.48
C SER A 332 -5.93 7.05 -7.02
N GLY A 333 -4.95 7.19 -6.12
CA GLY A 333 -5.20 7.35 -4.69
C GLY A 333 -5.76 6.11 -4.00
N GLU A 334 -5.54 4.92 -4.53
CA GLU A 334 -5.83 3.65 -3.87
C GLU A 334 -4.98 3.52 -2.62
N GLU A 335 -3.69 3.76 -2.73
CA GLU A 335 -2.66 3.69 -1.67
C GLU A 335 -2.89 4.66 -0.51
N LEU A 336 -3.73 5.67 -0.72
CA LEU A 336 -4.16 6.64 0.28
C LEU A 336 -5.45 6.21 1.00
N GLY A 337 -6.05 5.09 0.62
CA GLY A 337 -7.29 4.55 1.15
C GLY A 337 -8.48 4.67 0.19
N LEU A 338 -8.30 4.22 -1.04
CA LEU A 338 -9.33 4.08 -2.08
C LEU A 338 -9.93 5.43 -2.55
N PHE A 339 -9.16 6.53 -2.53
CA PHE A 339 -9.70 7.86 -2.80
C PHE A 339 -10.35 7.95 -4.18
N GLY A 340 -9.68 7.46 -5.24
CA GLY A 340 -10.19 7.55 -6.60
C GLY A 340 -11.46 6.74 -6.84
N SER A 341 -11.53 5.50 -6.36
CA SER A 341 -12.73 4.67 -6.50
C SER A 341 -13.89 5.17 -5.64
N LYS A 342 -13.63 5.68 -4.44
CA LYS A 342 -14.63 6.36 -3.61
C LYS A 342 -15.19 7.57 -4.33
N TYR A 343 -14.30 8.46 -4.84
CA TYR A 343 -14.72 9.64 -5.58
C TYR A 343 -15.56 9.27 -6.81
N PHE A 344 -15.10 8.28 -7.61
CA PHE A 344 -15.86 7.82 -8.75
C PHE A 344 -17.25 7.28 -8.36
N THR A 345 -17.36 6.53 -7.25
CA THR A 345 -18.65 5.98 -6.82
C THR A 345 -19.59 7.03 -6.22
N GLU A 346 -19.07 8.17 -5.80
CA GLU A 346 -19.84 9.33 -5.33
C GLU A 346 -20.19 10.29 -6.49
N HIS A 347 -19.31 10.37 -7.50
CA HIS A 347 -19.44 11.24 -8.69
C HIS A 347 -19.31 10.42 -9.98
N PRO A 348 -20.20 9.45 -10.23
CA PRO A 348 -20.05 8.52 -11.34
C PRO A 348 -20.30 9.22 -12.67
N THR A 349 -19.46 8.91 -13.68
CA THR A 349 -19.62 9.43 -15.05
C THR A 349 -20.60 8.61 -15.89
N ILE A 350 -21.13 7.53 -15.33
CA ILE A 350 -22.22 6.70 -15.88
C ILE A 350 -23.29 6.50 -14.82
N SER A 351 -24.50 6.08 -15.25
CA SER A 351 -25.56 5.71 -14.30
C SER A 351 -25.29 4.36 -13.64
N PHE A 352 -25.21 4.30 -12.31
CA PHE A 352 -25.10 3.04 -11.58
C PHE A 352 -26.31 2.14 -11.72
N ALA A 353 -27.50 2.68 -12.03
CA ALA A 353 -28.66 1.86 -12.35
C ALA A 353 -28.42 0.95 -13.57
N SER A 354 -27.54 1.33 -14.49
CA SER A 354 -27.13 0.53 -15.64
C SER A 354 -25.89 -0.33 -15.38
N THR A 355 -25.23 -0.21 -14.23
CA THR A 355 -24.05 -1.03 -13.93
C THR A 355 -24.45 -2.47 -13.68
N ASN A 356 -23.78 -3.39 -14.35
CA ASN A 356 -24.01 -4.83 -14.24
C ASN A 356 -23.20 -5.43 -13.09
N TYR A 357 -21.87 -5.31 -13.18
CA TYR A 357 -20.92 -5.77 -12.17
C TYR A 357 -19.57 -5.05 -12.37
N MET A 358 -18.67 -5.21 -11.39
CA MET A 358 -17.31 -4.68 -11.47
C MET A 358 -16.29 -5.79 -11.26
N ILE A 359 -15.22 -5.77 -12.06
CA ILE A 359 -14.02 -6.62 -11.92
C ILE A 359 -12.86 -5.71 -11.54
N ASN A 360 -12.18 -6.03 -10.45
CA ASN A 360 -10.96 -5.34 -10.00
C ASN A 360 -9.74 -6.23 -10.13
N LEU A 361 -8.64 -5.67 -10.60
CA LEU A 361 -7.35 -6.33 -10.72
C LEU A 361 -6.33 -5.60 -9.88
N ASP A 362 -5.67 -6.33 -8.99
CA ASP A 362 -4.63 -5.77 -8.15
C ASP A 362 -3.58 -6.84 -7.87
N MET A 363 -2.31 -6.53 -8.21
CA MET A 363 -1.19 -7.46 -8.12
C MET A 363 -1.43 -8.79 -8.84
N VAL A 364 -1.56 -8.74 -10.16
CA VAL A 364 -1.84 -9.92 -11.01
C VAL A 364 -0.63 -10.40 -11.81
N GLY A 365 0.53 -9.76 -11.66
CA GLY A 365 1.76 -10.02 -12.41
C GLY A 365 2.72 -11.03 -11.74
N ARG A 366 2.51 -11.43 -10.49
CA ARG A 366 3.44 -12.32 -9.75
C ARG A 366 2.86 -13.72 -9.50
N LEU A 367 2.14 -14.28 -10.48
CA LEU A 367 1.65 -15.66 -10.40
C LEU A 367 2.82 -16.62 -10.16
N LYS A 368 2.76 -17.39 -9.06
CA LYS A 368 3.81 -18.35 -8.68
C LYS A 368 3.74 -19.60 -9.58
N ASP A 369 4.79 -19.92 -10.35
CA ASP A 369 4.84 -21.10 -11.21
C ASP A 369 4.66 -22.43 -10.48
N SER A 370 5.01 -22.48 -9.20
CA SER A 370 4.90 -23.70 -8.40
C SER A 370 3.48 -24.01 -7.97
N THR A 371 2.59 -23.03 -7.87
CA THR A 371 1.25 -23.19 -7.32
C THR A 371 0.13 -22.72 -8.25
N HIS A 372 0.43 -21.80 -9.15
CA HIS A 372 -0.55 -21.09 -10.00
C HIS A 372 -1.75 -20.55 -9.19
N GLY A 373 -1.46 -20.05 -7.96
CA GLY A 373 -2.49 -19.57 -7.05
C GLY A 373 -3.16 -18.30 -7.54
N LEU A 374 -4.48 -18.33 -7.70
CA LEU A 374 -5.30 -17.16 -8.05
C LEU A 374 -6.38 -16.97 -6.99
N ASN A 375 -6.36 -15.84 -6.31
CA ASN A 375 -7.38 -15.47 -5.35
C ASN A 375 -8.48 -14.67 -6.05
N ILE A 376 -9.74 -15.04 -5.82
CA ILE A 376 -10.91 -14.37 -6.38
C ILE A 376 -11.83 -13.97 -5.23
N GLY A 377 -11.78 -12.68 -4.87
CA GLY A 377 -12.69 -12.08 -3.87
C GLY A 377 -14.03 -11.69 -4.48
N GLY A 378 -15.02 -11.41 -3.62
CA GLY A 378 -16.35 -10.99 -4.05
C GLY A 378 -17.27 -12.11 -4.54
N TYR A 379 -16.84 -13.36 -4.44
CA TYR A 379 -17.58 -14.52 -4.96
C TYR A 379 -19.02 -14.66 -4.40
N GLY A 380 -19.26 -14.18 -3.19
CA GLY A 380 -20.60 -14.18 -2.58
C GLY A 380 -21.51 -13.04 -3.04
N THR A 381 -21.01 -12.05 -3.80
CA THR A 381 -21.75 -10.83 -4.12
C THR A 381 -22.81 -10.99 -5.21
N SER A 382 -22.86 -12.14 -5.86
CA SER A 382 -23.93 -12.50 -6.81
C SER A 382 -24.17 -14.01 -6.87
N PRO A 383 -25.43 -14.49 -6.99
CA PRO A 383 -25.72 -15.89 -7.21
C PRO A 383 -25.31 -16.38 -8.61
N ALA A 384 -24.90 -15.48 -9.49
CA ALA A 384 -24.40 -15.82 -10.81
C ALA A 384 -22.93 -16.29 -10.79
N TRP A 385 -22.13 -15.86 -9.81
CA TRP A 385 -20.70 -16.19 -9.78
C TRP A 385 -20.39 -17.68 -9.76
N PRO A 386 -21.08 -18.54 -8.98
CA PRO A 386 -20.88 -19.99 -9.04
C PRO A 386 -21.12 -20.64 -10.41
N GLN A 387 -21.83 -19.95 -11.30
CA GLN A 387 -22.14 -20.46 -12.64
C GLN A 387 -21.10 -20.08 -13.69
N VAL A 388 -20.24 -19.07 -13.41
CA VAL A 388 -19.26 -18.53 -14.37
C VAL A 388 -17.83 -18.58 -13.85
N VAL A 389 -17.65 -18.63 -12.54
CA VAL A 389 -16.36 -18.83 -11.86
C VAL A 389 -16.33 -20.27 -11.34
N PRO A 390 -15.69 -21.21 -12.05
CA PRO A 390 -15.62 -22.58 -11.58
C PRO A 390 -14.77 -22.68 -10.31
N ALA A 391 -15.20 -23.52 -9.37
CA ALA A 391 -14.44 -23.79 -8.14
C ALA A 391 -13.08 -24.48 -8.42
N THR A 392 -12.94 -25.10 -9.58
CA THR A 392 -11.70 -25.74 -10.03
C THR A 392 -11.37 -25.32 -11.45
N ASP A 393 -10.09 -25.07 -11.72
CA ASP A 393 -9.56 -24.76 -13.05
C ASP A 393 -8.41 -25.73 -13.37
N LYS A 394 -8.12 -25.92 -14.66
CA LYS A 394 -7.05 -26.83 -15.11
C LYS A 394 -5.66 -26.22 -14.92
N PHE A 395 -5.56 -24.91 -14.89
CA PHE A 395 -4.31 -24.18 -14.79
C PHE A 395 -4.15 -23.52 -13.42
N PHE A 396 -5.21 -22.86 -12.91
CA PHE A 396 -5.16 -22.15 -11.65
C PHE A 396 -5.57 -23.01 -10.44
N THR A 397 -4.85 -22.84 -9.33
CA THR A 397 -5.33 -23.19 -8.00
C THR A 397 -6.14 -22.02 -7.47
N ILE A 398 -7.45 -22.07 -7.68
CA ILE A 398 -8.36 -20.96 -7.33
C ILE A 398 -8.67 -21.00 -5.83
N LYS A 399 -8.57 -19.85 -5.18
CA LYS A 399 -9.06 -19.60 -3.84
C LYS A 399 -10.20 -18.57 -3.92
N LEU A 400 -11.38 -18.95 -3.43
CA LEU A 400 -12.57 -18.12 -3.46
C LEU A 400 -12.81 -17.48 -2.09
N ASP A 401 -13.01 -16.16 -2.08
CA ASP A 401 -13.51 -15.42 -0.93
C ASP A 401 -14.87 -14.83 -1.25
N SER A 402 -15.83 -15.04 -0.34
CA SER A 402 -17.19 -14.58 -0.51
C SER A 402 -17.39 -13.09 -0.20
N SER A 403 -16.46 -12.45 0.54
CA SER A 403 -16.57 -11.04 0.93
C SER A 403 -16.56 -10.12 -0.28
N GLY A 404 -17.50 -9.19 -0.34
CA GLY A 404 -17.50 -8.11 -1.34
C GLY A 404 -16.63 -6.92 -0.92
N SER A 405 -16.19 -6.85 0.34
CA SER A 405 -15.27 -5.84 0.84
C SER A 405 -13.87 -6.43 0.98
N GLY A 406 -12.86 -5.62 0.73
CA GLY A 406 -11.47 -5.98 0.80
C GLY A 406 -10.56 -4.75 0.72
N PRO A 407 -9.23 -4.93 0.70
CA PRO A 407 -8.28 -3.82 0.73
C PRO A 407 -7.97 -3.21 -0.65
N SER A 408 -8.95 -3.21 -1.59
CA SER A 408 -8.77 -2.62 -2.91
C SER A 408 -10.08 -2.04 -3.45
N ASP A 409 -10.05 -1.40 -4.62
CA ASP A 409 -11.08 -0.53 -5.21
C ASP A 409 -12.46 -1.16 -5.39
N HIS A 410 -12.56 -2.50 -5.54
CA HIS A 410 -13.85 -3.21 -5.62
C HIS A 410 -14.77 -2.93 -4.43
N THR A 411 -14.20 -2.62 -3.27
CA THR A 411 -14.94 -2.30 -2.04
C THR A 411 -15.84 -1.09 -2.21
N SER A 412 -15.39 -0.06 -2.95
CA SER A 412 -16.17 1.14 -3.22
C SER A 412 -17.43 0.82 -4.02
N PHE A 413 -17.35 -0.12 -4.96
CA PHE A 413 -18.48 -0.55 -5.79
C PHE A 413 -19.42 -1.51 -5.04
N TYR A 414 -18.87 -2.43 -4.27
CA TYR A 414 -19.67 -3.31 -3.40
C TYR A 414 -20.57 -2.51 -2.46
N ARG A 415 -20.06 -1.40 -1.89
CA ARG A 415 -20.84 -0.50 -1.03
C ARG A 415 -21.97 0.26 -1.75
N LYS A 416 -22.01 0.21 -3.08
CA LYS A 416 -23.08 0.72 -3.94
C LYS A 416 -24.00 -0.39 -4.46
N ASP A 417 -24.01 -1.54 -3.81
CA ASP A 417 -24.82 -2.72 -4.16
C ASP A 417 -24.53 -3.24 -5.59
N ILE A 418 -23.30 -3.13 -6.06
CA ILE A 418 -22.83 -3.66 -7.34
C ILE A 418 -22.11 -4.98 -7.07
N PRO A 419 -22.46 -6.08 -7.78
CA PRO A 419 -21.70 -7.33 -7.72
C PRO A 419 -20.25 -7.09 -8.13
N VAL A 420 -19.29 -7.64 -7.37
CA VAL A 420 -17.88 -7.45 -7.63
C VAL A 420 -17.13 -8.77 -7.70
N LEU A 421 -16.01 -8.79 -8.46
CA LEU A 421 -14.96 -9.78 -8.34
C LEU A 421 -13.61 -9.05 -8.21
N PHE A 422 -12.74 -9.59 -7.39
CA PHE A 422 -11.40 -9.09 -7.13
C PHE A 422 -10.37 -10.16 -7.45
N PHE A 423 -9.44 -9.87 -8.35
CA PHE A 423 -8.39 -10.80 -8.79
C PHE A 423 -7.04 -10.39 -8.22
N PHE A 424 -6.35 -11.37 -7.62
CA PHE A 424 -5.10 -11.16 -6.89
C PHE A 424 -4.25 -12.44 -6.92
N THR A 425 -2.96 -12.35 -7.27
CA THR A 425 -2.07 -13.53 -7.32
C THR A 425 -1.34 -13.82 -6.03
N GLY A 426 -1.47 -12.95 -5.03
CA GLY A 426 -0.90 -13.12 -3.69
C GLY A 426 0.23 -12.13 -3.38
N LEU A 427 0.47 -11.91 -2.11
CA LEU A 427 1.57 -11.07 -1.65
C LEU A 427 2.93 -11.72 -1.91
N HIS A 428 3.95 -10.88 -2.04
CA HIS A 428 5.34 -11.29 -2.17
C HIS A 428 6.26 -10.41 -1.31
N SER A 429 7.53 -10.79 -1.18
CA SER A 429 8.50 -10.11 -0.31
C SER A 429 8.84 -8.68 -0.73
N ASP A 430 8.52 -8.30 -1.97
CA ASP A 430 8.79 -6.98 -2.53
C ASP A 430 7.62 -6.00 -2.38
N TYR A 431 6.46 -6.46 -1.87
CA TYR A 431 5.26 -5.63 -1.65
C TYR A 431 5.57 -4.36 -0.86
N HIS A 432 5.15 -3.20 -1.36
CA HIS A 432 5.41 -1.87 -0.81
C HIS A 432 6.90 -1.56 -0.58
N LYS A 433 7.78 -2.10 -1.44
CA LYS A 433 9.23 -1.86 -1.38
C LYS A 433 9.77 -1.38 -2.73
N PRO A 434 10.92 -0.67 -2.71
CA PRO A 434 11.61 -0.27 -3.94
C PRO A 434 12.02 -1.43 -4.86
N THR A 435 11.93 -2.67 -4.37
CA THR A 435 12.31 -3.87 -5.10
C THR A 435 11.17 -4.52 -5.88
N ASP A 436 9.98 -3.91 -5.92
CA ASP A 436 8.89 -4.37 -6.80
C ASP A 436 9.08 -3.84 -8.22
N ASP A 437 9.98 -4.51 -8.97
CA ASP A 437 10.43 -4.11 -10.29
C ASP A 437 9.92 -5.02 -11.41
N ALA A 438 9.91 -4.49 -12.63
CA ALA A 438 9.34 -5.13 -13.83
C ALA A 438 10.07 -6.43 -14.25
N ASP A 439 11.33 -6.61 -13.87
CA ASP A 439 12.12 -7.82 -14.14
C ASP A 439 11.62 -9.04 -13.36
N LYS A 440 10.82 -8.82 -12.32
CA LYS A 440 10.26 -9.87 -11.46
C LYS A 440 8.87 -10.34 -11.90
N ILE A 441 8.27 -9.72 -12.88
CA ILE A 441 6.92 -10.04 -13.35
C ILE A 441 6.91 -11.35 -14.14
N ASN A 442 5.95 -12.21 -13.82
CA ASN A 442 5.64 -13.41 -14.60
C ASN A 442 4.64 -13.10 -15.72
N TYR A 443 5.12 -12.52 -16.80
CA TYR A 443 4.28 -12.10 -17.94
C TYR A 443 3.49 -13.24 -18.58
N ALA A 444 4.00 -14.46 -18.53
CA ALA A 444 3.27 -15.65 -19.03
C ALA A 444 2.10 -16.00 -18.08
N GLY A 445 2.33 -15.90 -16.77
CA GLY A 445 1.30 -16.07 -15.75
C GLY A 445 0.22 -14.99 -15.83
N GLU A 446 0.63 -13.73 -16.01
CA GLU A 446 -0.28 -12.60 -16.16
C GLU A 446 -1.16 -12.70 -17.42
N LEU A 447 -0.59 -13.13 -18.57
CA LEU A 447 -1.37 -13.48 -19.75
C LEU A 447 -2.48 -14.49 -19.43
N MET A 448 -2.19 -15.50 -18.59
CA MET A 448 -3.20 -16.48 -18.21
C MET A 448 -4.31 -15.87 -17.37
N VAL A 449 -4.00 -14.93 -16.47
CA VAL A 449 -5.00 -14.16 -15.72
C VAL A 449 -5.87 -13.32 -16.67
N VAL A 450 -5.27 -12.56 -17.58
CA VAL A 450 -5.99 -11.78 -18.61
C VAL A 450 -6.93 -12.68 -19.41
N LYS A 451 -6.48 -13.85 -19.86
CA LYS A 451 -7.30 -14.80 -20.61
C LYS A 451 -8.43 -15.40 -19.76
N TYR A 452 -8.19 -15.65 -18.49
CA TYR A 452 -9.20 -16.14 -17.57
C TYR A 452 -10.33 -15.10 -17.40
N ILE A 453 -9.98 -13.85 -17.15
CA ILE A 453 -10.94 -12.75 -17.01
C ILE A 453 -11.69 -12.50 -18.34
N TYR A 454 -11.00 -12.53 -19.47
CA TYR A 454 -11.64 -12.39 -20.78
C TYR A 454 -12.69 -13.49 -21.02
N LYS A 455 -12.36 -14.76 -20.68
CA LYS A 455 -13.32 -15.87 -20.75
C LYS A 455 -14.49 -15.71 -19.78
N LEU A 456 -14.23 -15.22 -18.55
CA LEU A 456 -15.28 -14.93 -17.58
C LEU A 456 -16.27 -13.88 -18.13
N ILE A 457 -15.75 -12.83 -18.79
CA ILE A 457 -16.59 -11.80 -19.44
C ILE A 457 -17.41 -12.42 -20.59
N GLU A 458 -16.85 -13.35 -21.35
CA GLU A 458 -17.61 -14.10 -22.38
C GLU A 458 -18.78 -14.88 -21.80
N GLU A 459 -18.58 -15.55 -20.67
CA GLU A 459 -19.65 -16.32 -20.02
C GLU A 459 -20.70 -15.43 -19.36
N THR A 460 -20.30 -14.31 -18.78
CA THR A 460 -21.23 -13.34 -18.19
C THR A 460 -21.99 -12.52 -19.22
N ASP A 461 -21.45 -12.27 -20.41
CA ASP A 461 -22.15 -11.58 -21.51
C ASP A 461 -23.46 -12.28 -21.89
N LYS A 462 -23.57 -13.58 -21.62
CA LYS A 462 -24.77 -14.40 -21.89
C LYS A 462 -25.86 -14.29 -20.81
N LYS A 463 -25.57 -13.67 -19.65
CA LYS A 463 -26.40 -13.77 -18.43
C LYS A 463 -27.38 -12.61 -18.23
N GLY A 464 -27.24 -11.48 -18.91
CA GLY A 464 -27.98 -10.26 -18.61
C GLY A 464 -27.45 -9.55 -17.35
N LYS A 465 -28.28 -8.73 -16.70
CA LYS A 465 -27.90 -8.02 -15.47
C LYS A 465 -27.87 -8.99 -14.28
N LEU A 466 -26.72 -9.00 -13.57
CA LEU A 466 -26.53 -9.86 -12.42
C LEU A 466 -27.27 -9.31 -11.17
N ALA A 467 -27.83 -10.23 -10.37
CA ALA A 467 -28.41 -9.86 -9.08
C ALA A 467 -27.29 -9.65 -8.05
N PHE A 468 -27.42 -8.62 -7.22
CA PHE A 468 -26.55 -8.37 -6.09
C PHE A 468 -26.95 -9.17 -4.87
N THR A 469 -25.97 -9.65 -4.12
CA THR A 469 -26.15 -10.29 -2.81
C THR A 469 -25.21 -9.60 -1.82
N LYS A 470 -25.77 -9.12 -0.73
CA LYS A 470 -24.97 -8.54 0.36
C LYS A 470 -24.23 -9.65 1.11
N THR A 471 -22.94 -9.49 1.30
CA THR A 471 -22.08 -10.40 2.07
C THR A 471 -21.78 -9.82 3.45
N LYS A 472 -21.16 -10.59 4.34
CA LYS A 472 -20.57 -10.00 5.56
C LYS A 472 -19.51 -8.98 5.16
N GLU A 473 -19.66 -7.75 5.58
CA GLU A 473 -18.57 -6.77 5.49
C GLU A 473 -17.54 -7.12 6.55
N THR A 474 -16.32 -7.37 6.14
CA THR A 474 -15.17 -7.21 6.99
C THR A 474 -14.95 -5.70 7.10
N SER A 475 -15.36 -5.10 8.21
CA SER A 475 -15.09 -3.68 8.45
C SER A 475 -13.57 -3.53 8.66
N ILE A 476 -12.86 -3.12 7.61
CA ILE A 476 -11.55 -2.53 7.76
C ILE A 476 -11.83 -1.16 8.39
N GLY A 477 -11.66 -1.08 9.73
CA GLY A 477 -11.77 0.19 10.42
C GLY A 477 -10.74 1.16 9.82
N THR A 478 -11.10 2.41 9.65
CA THR A 478 -10.24 3.54 9.28
C THR A 478 -9.25 3.90 10.41
N THR A 479 -8.70 2.91 11.09
CA THR A 479 -7.73 3.11 12.17
C THR A 479 -6.33 2.99 11.61
N THR A 480 -5.62 4.09 11.56
CA THR A 480 -4.16 4.11 11.50
C THR A 480 -3.63 3.31 12.68
N PHE A 481 -2.99 2.19 12.39
CA PHE A 481 -2.40 1.37 13.45
C PHE A 481 -1.23 2.12 14.08
N LYS A 482 -1.25 2.27 15.40
CA LYS A 482 -0.14 2.82 16.17
C LYS A 482 1.10 1.91 16.13
N VAL A 483 0.90 0.61 15.88
CA VAL A 483 1.94 -0.42 15.86
C VAL A 483 1.70 -1.43 14.74
N SER A 484 2.76 -2.10 14.31
CA SER A 484 2.70 -3.21 13.35
C SER A 484 3.57 -4.35 13.85
N LEU A 485 3.02 -5.56 13.88
CA LEU A 485 3.82 -6.77 14.12
C LEU A 485 4.85 -7.00 13.01
N GLY A 486 4.56 -6.49 11.80
CA GLY A 486 5.42 -6.67 10.63
C GLY A 486 5.20 -8.00 9.93
N ILE A 487 3.99 -8.53 9.96
CA ILE A 487 3.57 -9.63 9.09
C ILE A 487 2.85 -9.08 7.86
N MET A 488 2.96 -9.78 6.76
CA MET A 488 2.08 -9.63 5.59
C MET A 488 1.00 -10.70 5.72
N PRO A 489 -0.26 -10.32 5.98
CA PRO A 489 -1.33 -11.29 6.16
C PRO A 489 -1.66 -12.04 4.86
N ASP A 490 -1.90 -13.33 4.97
CA ASP A 490 -2.52 -14.10 3.90
C ASP A 490 -4.04 -13.84 3.91
N TYR A 491 -4.51 -12.97 3.06
CA TYR A 491 -5.93 -12.61 2.96
C TYR A 491 -6.83 -13.78 2.48
N ALA A 492 -6.25 -14.82 1.90
CA ALA A 492 -6.97 -16.02 1.47
C ALA A 492 -6.98 -17.14 2.53
N PHE A 493 -6.41 -16.90 3.71
CA PHE A 493 -6.39 -17.90 4.78
C PHE A 493 -7.76 -18.01 5.45
N ASN A 494 -8.41 -19.17 5.34
CA ASN A 494 -9.73 -19.45 5.91
C ASN A 494 -9.67 -20.18 7.27
N GLY A 495 -8.49 -20.32 7.86
CA GLY A 495 -8.33 -20.94 9.19
C GLY A 495 -8.50 -19.93 10.33
N ILE A 496 -8.51 -20.43 11.57
CA ILE A 496 -8.56 -19.59 12.78
C ILE A 496 -7.22 -18.88 12.98
N GLY A 497 -7.22 -17.54 13.07
CA GLY A 497 -6.05 -16.69 13.22
C GLY A 497 -5.65 -15.96 11.93
N VAL A 498 -4.43 -15.41 11.92
CA VAL A 498 -3.89 -14.70 10.75
C VAL A 498 -2.60 -15.39 10.30
N ARG A 499 -2.62 -16.00 9.12
CA ARG A 499 -1.41 -16.59 8.55
C ARG A 499 -0.52 -15.48 7.97
N ALA A 500 0.77 -15.52 8.34
CA ALA A 500 1.75 -14.66 7.71
C ALA A 500 2.14 -15.23 6.34
N ASP A 501 1.86 -14.56 5.23
CA ASP A 501 2.38 -14.90 3.90
C ASP A 501 3.81 -14.40 3.74
N GLY A 502 4.18 -13.34 4.46
CA GLY A 502 5.53 -12.80 4.52
C GLY A 502 5.81 -12.09 5.84
N ILE A 503 7.09 -11.76 6.07
CA ILE A 503 7.57 -11.03 7.25
C ILE A 503 8.33 -9.80 6.77
N SER A 504 7.98 -8.64 7.29
CA SER A 504 8.66 -7.37 7.00
C SER A 504 9.99 -7.28 7.74
N ASP A 505 11.04 -6.82 7.04
CA ASP A 505 12.37 -6.67 7.61
C ASP A 505 12.41 -5.61 8.74
N GLY A 506 13.22 -5.87 9.76
CA GLY A 506 13.44 -4.96 10.89
C GLY A 506 12.26 -4.83 11.87
N LYS A 507 11.11 -5.43 11.60
CA LYS A 507 9.91 -5.36 12.45
C LYS A 507 9.92 -6.42 13.57
N ALA A 508 8.98 -6.28 14.49
CA ALA A 508 8.87 -7.13 15.70
C ALA A 508 8.79 -8.62 15.38
N ALA A 509 8.02 -9.02 14.37
CA ALA A 509 7.89 -10.43 13.97
C ALA A 509 9.22 -11.02 13.52
N GLN A 510 10.00 -10.32 12.68
CA GLN A 510 11.30 -10.80 12.22
C GLN A 510 12.29 -10.93 13.37
N LYS A 511 12.38 -9.91 14.21
CA LYS A 511 13.29 -9.88 15.37
C LYS A 511 13.00 -11.02 16.35
N ALA A 512 11.74 -11.40 16.51
CA ALA A 512 11.31 -12.49 17.37
C ALA A 512 11.45 -13.89 16.74
N GLY A 513 11.73 -14.00 15.43
CA GLY A 513 11.87 -15.27 14.73
C GLY A 513 10.55 -15.89 14.25
N ILE A 514 9.49 -15.08 14.12
CA ILE A 514 8.25 -15.45 13.42
C ILE A 514 8.58 -15.58 11.93
N LYS A 515 7.99 -16.55 11.24
CA LYS A 515 8.31 -16.90 9.86
C LYS A 515 7.07 -16.86 8.98
N ALA A 516 7.27 -16.72 7.67
CA ALA A 516 6.22 -16.95 6.69
C ALA A 516 5.64 -18.38 6.86
N GLY A 517 4.31 -18.49 6.77
CA GLY A 517 3.56 -19.71 7.04
C GLY A 517 3.07 -19.87 8.49
N ASP A 518 3.60 -19.10 9.45
CA ASP A 518 3.09 -19.08 10.83
C ASP A 518 1.67 -18.50 10.86
N VAL A 519 0.81 -19.07 11.70
CA VAL A 519 -0.53 -18.55 11.96
C VAL A 519 -0.56 -17.87 13.32
N ILE A 520 -0.67 -16.56 13.33
CA ILE A 520 -0.76 -15.76 14.55
C ILE A 520 -2.18 -15.91 15.11
N ILE A 521 -2.31 -16.28 16.39
CA ILE A 521 -3.60 -16.60 17.03
C ILE A 521 -3.88 -15.77 18.27
N GLN A 522 -2.86 -15.11 18.85
CA GLN A 522 -3.02 -14.34 20.10
C GLN A 522 -1.91 -13.30 20.26
N LEU A 523 -2.27 -12.14 20.82
CA LEU A 523 -1.38 -11.09 21.33
C LEU A 523 -1.73 -10.80 22.78
N ASN A 524 -0.84 -11.09 23.74
CA ASN A 524 -1.13 -11.10 25.16
C ASN A 524 -2.43 -11.88 25.44
N ASP A 525 -3.44 -11.25 26.04
CA ASP A 525 -4.75 -11.85 26.34
C ASP A 525 -5.76 -11.74 25.18
N TYR A 526 -5.39 -11.07 24.07
CA TYR A 526 -6.27 -10.89 22.92
C TYR A 526 -6.12 -12.05 21.94
N THR A 527 -7.12 -12.94 21.92
CA THR A 527 -7.26 -13.99 20.89
C THR A 527 -8.01 -13.45 19.69
N PHE A 528 -7.65 -13.91 18.49
CA PHE A 528 -8.34 -13.51 17.27
C PHE A 528 -8.52 -14.69 16.32
N THR A 529 -9.60 -14.65 15.57
CA THR A 529 -10.01 -15.71 14.64
C THR A 529 -9.73 -15.36 13.18
N ASP A 530 -9.54 -14.08 12.88
CA ASP A 530 -9.41 -13.53 11.55
C ASP A 530 -8.59 -12.23 11.55
N LEU A 531 -8.35 -11.69 10.37
CA LEU A 531 -7.59 -10.45 10.19
C LEU A 531 -8.23 -9.26 10.91
N GLN A 532 -9.57 -9.17 10.91
CA GLN A 532 -10.27 -8.05 11.53
C GLN A 532 -10.04 -8.00 13.05
N THR A 533 -10.23 -9.13 13.72
CA THR A 533 -10.02 -9.24 15.17
C THR A 533 -8.54 -9.07 15.55
N TYR A 534 -7.60 -9.50 14.68
CA TYR A 534 -6.17 -9.20 14.81
C TYR A 534 -5.90 -7.69 14.75
N MET A 535 -6.49 -6.99 13.79
CA MET A 535 -6.34 -5.54 13.65
C MET A 535 -6.91 -4.80 14.87
N GLN A 536 -8.04 -5.26 15.42
CA GLN A 536 -8.60 -4.72 16.67
C GLN A 536 -7.65 -4.95 17.86
N ALA A 537 -6.98 -6.10 17.92
CA ALA A 537 -5.98 -6.38 18.94
C ALA A 537 -4.76 -5.45 18.84
N LEU A 538 -4.23 -5.21 17.63
CA LEU A 538 -3.12 -4.29 17.40
C LEU A 538 -3.40 -2.86 17.89
N ASN A 539 -4.64 -2.39 17.77
CA ASN A 539 -5.04 -1.06 18.25
C ASN A 539 -4.95 -0.87 19.78
N LYS A 540 -4.74 -1.95 20.53
CA LYS A 540 -4.57 -1.90 21.99
C LYS A 540 -3.12 -1.64 22.42
N PHE A 541 -2.20 -1.63 21.47
CA PHE A 541 -0.76 -1.47 21.74
C PHE A 541 -0.25 -0.13 21.18
N ASN A 542 0.81 0.37 21.79
CA ASN A 542 1.55 1.54 21.37
C ASN A 542 2.99 1.13 21.02
N LYS A 543 3.70 1.99 20.29
CA LYS A 543 5.13 1.78 19.98
C LYS A 543 5.93 1.66 21.28
N GLY A 544 6.73 0.62 21.39
CA GLY A 544 7.51 0.30 22.58
C GLY A 544 6.85 -0.69 23.56
N ASP A 545 5.56 -1.00 23.40
CA ASP A 545 4.90 -1.98 24.25
C ASP A 545 5.50 -3.39 24.04
N ALA A 546 5.81 -4.07 25.15
CA ALA A 546 6.16 -5.48 25.13
C ALA A 546 4.91 -6.34 25.06
N ALA A 547 4.94 -7.38 24.25
CA ALA A 547 3.83 -8.31 24.10
C ALA A 547 4.31 -9.75 23.87
N LYS A 548 3.46 -10.72 24.21
CA LYS A 548 3.64 -12.13 23.85
C LYS A 548 2.77 -12.46 22.65
N VAL A 549 3.40 -12.98 21.61
CA VAL A 549 2.73 -13.45 20.38
C VAL A 549 2.65 -14.95 20.41
N LYS A 550 1.45 -15.51 20.33
CA LYS A 550 1.25 -16.95 20.18
C LYS A 550 0.98 -17.27 18.72
N VAL A 551 1.77 -18.19 18.16
CA VAL A 551 1.65 -18.61 16.77
C VAL A 551 1.52 -20.12 16.66
N LYS A 552 0.84 -20.58 15.62
CA LYS A 552 0.83 -21.97 15.16
C LYS A 552 1.84 -22.12 14.02
N ARG A 553 2.84 -23.00 14.19
CA ARG A 553 3.78 -23.38 13.14
C ARG A 553 3.61 -24.88 12.87
N GLY A 554 2.91 -25.22 11.79
CA GLY A 554 2.45 -26.59 11.58
C GLY A 554 1.51 -27.05 12.71
N ASN A 555 1.89 -28.10 13.45
CA ASN A 555 1.13 -28.63 14.58
C ASN A 555 1.57 -28.06 15.94
N GLU A 556 2.62 -27.26 15.98
CA GLU A 556 3.17 -26.73 17.23
C GLU A 556 2.61 -25.34 17.52
N VAL A 557 2.44 -25.05 18.81
CA VAL A 557 2.11 -23.69 19.28
C VAL A 557 3.35 -23.11 19.95
N LEU A 558 3.86 -22.03 19.37
CA LEU A 558 5.04 -21.31 19.83
C LEU A 558 4.63 -19.96 20.43
N VAL A 559 5.42 -19.48 21.40
CA VAL A 559 5.22 -18.15 22.01
C VAL A 559 6.50 -17.36 21.84
N PHE A 560 6.35 -16.15 21.32
CA PHE A 560 7.46 -15.20 21.10
C PHE A 560 7.25 -13.95 21.93
N ASP A 561 8.31 -13.48 22.56
CA ASP A 561 8.33 -12.14 23.16
C ASP A 561 8.71 -11.12 22.09
N ILE A 562 7.93 -10.05 22.00
CA ILE A 562 8.15 -8.95 21.04
C ILE A 562 8.14 -7.60 21.74
N VAL A 563 8.71 -6.60 21.06
CA VAL A 563 8.52 -5.18 21.37
C VAL A 563 8.08 -4.50 20.08
N PHE A 564 6.97 -3.77 20.11
CA PHE A 564 6.41 -3.07 18.96
C PHE A 564 7.22 -1.85 18.54
#